data_71dbb3339264dad883d84b14704ef462
#
_entry.id   71dbb3339264dad883d84b14704ef462
#
_cell.length_a   1.000
_cell.length_b   1.000
_cell.length_c   1.000
_cell.angle_alpha   90.00
_cell.angle_beta   90.00
_cell.angle_gamma   90.00
#
_symmetry.space_group_name_H-M   'P 1'
#
loop_
_entity.id
_entity.type
_entity.pdbx_description
1 polymer ?
#
loop_
_entity_poly.entity_id
_entity_poly.type
_entity_poly.pdbx_seq_one_letter_code
_entity_poly.pdbx_strand_id
1 'polypeptide(L)'
;MWSFPLSGRRANIGFGVLRGGQISISETGKIWKDLLSRPNIREIIGDEFEAEGRHTAWPIPARVNSMPLSHGPVLFTGDAAAAADTLTGEGIGQALLTGILAGEALLEENQVAKIAKRYEKSVAQELFSDHQMSLVLQKILSHPKATRCALSIATSTKWTRNNFVRWMFEDYPRALLFTPKRWKKGIFRRLGAYTDRVEH
;
A
#
# COMPACT_ATOMS: atom_id res chain seq x y z
N MET A 1 8.56 -8.01 -2.97
CA MET A 1 8.29 -9.31 -2.31
C MET A 1 7.93 -9.05 -0.88
N TRP A 2 6.99 -9.80 -0.31
CA TRP A 2 6.59 -9.75 1.10
C TRP A 2 6.64 -11.13 1.72
N SER A 3 6.71 -11.15 3.05
CA SER A 3 6.53 -12.33 3.88
C SER A 3 5.77 -11.89 5.13
N PHE A 4 4.53 -12.31 5.27
CA PHE A 4 3.68 -12.03 6.42
C PHE A 4 3.60 -13.27 7.30
N PRO A 5 4.18 -13.25 8.51
CA PRO A 5 4.12 -14.39 9.41
C PRO A 5 2.67 -14.67 9.84
N LEU A 6 2.32 -15.94 9.85
CA LEU A 6 1.05 -16.45 10.33
C LEU A 6 1.29 -17.35 11.55
N SER A 7 0.23 -17.79 12.23
CA SER A 7 0.37 -18.75 13.31
C SER A 7 0.87 -20.11 12.81
N GLY A 8 1.48 -20.92 13.68
CA GLY A 8 1.86 -22.30 13.38
C GLY A 8 3.04 -22.47 12.44
N ARG A 9 4.06 -21.60 12.51
CA ARG A 9 5.26 -21.62 11.63
C ARG A 9 4.92 -21.46 10.14
N ARG A 10 3.87 -20.75 9.83
CA ARG A 10 3.38 -20.47 8.48
C ARG A 10 3.66 -19.02 8.10
N ALA A 11 3.77 -18.73 6.82
CA ALA A 11 3.84 -17.36 6.31
C ALA A 11 3.08 -17.23 4.97
N ASN A 12 2.44 -16.08 4.77
CA ASN A 12 1.98 -15.70 3.44
C ASN A 12 3.12 -14.98 2.73
N ILE A 13 3.56 -15.55 1.60
CA ILE A 13 4.68 -15.05 0.82
C ILE A 13 4.19 -14.66 -0.56
N GLY A 14 4.65 -13.53 -1.06
CA GLY A 14 4.30 -13.11 -2.40
C GLY A 14 5.24 -12.04 -2.96
N PHE A 15 5.02 -11.71 -4.22
CA PHE A 15 5.67 -10.57 -4.85
C PHE A 15 4.72 -9.94 -5.87
N GLY A 16 4.92 -8.65 -6.14
CA GLY A 16 4.20 -7.92 -7.17
C GLY A 16 5.13 -7.37 -8.23
N VAL A 17 4.63 -7.25 -9.45
CA VAL A 17 5.29 -6.56 -10.56
C VAL A 17 4.36 -5.51 -11.14
N LEU A 18 4.92 -4.37 -11.55
CA LEU A 18 4.15 -3.34 -12.20
C LEU A 18 3.72 -3.82 -13.59
N ARG A 19 2.41 -3.81 -13.84
CA ARG A 19 1.86 -4.15 -15.16
C ARG A 19 2.28 -3.08 -16.19
N GLY A 20 2.78 -3.53 -17.34
CA GLY A 20 3.33 -2.64 -18.37
C GLY A 20 4.76 -2.16 -18.09
N GLY A 21 5.41 -2.66 -17.03
CA GLY A 21 6.84 -2.48 -16.78
C GLY A 21 7.72 -3.37 -17.66
N GLN A 22 9.00 -3.46 -17.33
CA GLN A 22 9.99 -4.26 -18.07
C GLN A 22 9.77 -5.77 -17.96
N ILE A 23 9.04 -6.22 -16.94
CA ILE A 23 8.78 -7.63 -16.66
C ILE A 23 7.44 -8.02 -17.25
N SER A 24 7.44 -9.03 -18.14
CA SER A 24 6.21 -9.61 -18.67
C SER A 24 5.49 -10.46 -17.60
N ILE A 25 4.15 -10.45 -17.62
CA ILE A 25 3.34 -11.30 -16.76
C ILE A 25 3.65 -12.79 -16.99
N SER A 26 4.00 -13.18 -18.21
CA SER A 26 4.39 -14.56 -18.56
C SER A 26 5.70 -15.00 -17.87
N GLU A 27 6.54 -14.06 -17.43
CA GLU A 27 7.81 -14.33 -16.76
C GLU A 27 7.67 -14.47 -15.24
N THR A 28 6.52 -14.08 -14.67
CA THR A 28 6.31 -14.09 -13.21
C THR A 28 6.53 -15.46 -12.58
N GLY A 29 6.18 -16.54 -13.27
CA GLY A 29 6.44 -17.90 -12.79
C GLY A 29 7.93 -18.26 -12.69
N LYS A 30 8.77 -17.75 -13.61
CA LYS A 30 10.23 -17.92 -13.56
C LYS A 30 10.83 -17.08 -12.42
N ILE A 31 10.37 -15.83 -12.30
CA ILE A 31 10.80 -14.92 -11.23
C ILE A 31 10.44 -15.48 -9.86
N TRP A 32 9.25 -16.09 -9.72
CA TRP A 32 8.83 -16.73 -8.48
C TRP A 32 9.81 -17.84 -8.06
N LYS A 33 10.15 -18.72 -8.98
CA LYS A 33 11.13 -19.80 -8.72
C LYS A 33 12.51 -19.24 -8.37
N ASP A 34 12.98 -18.24 -9.11
CA ASP A 34 14.27 -17.58 -8.83
C ASP A 34 14.27 -16.92 -7.44
N LEU A 35 13.22 -16.17 -7.09
CA LEU A 35 13.11 -15.53 -5.78
C LEU A 35 13.18 -16.55 -4.63
N LEU A 36 12.43 -17.65 -4.73
CA LEU A 36 12.43 -18.70 -3.72
C LEU A 36 13.74 -19.47 -3.61
N SER A 37 14.59 -19.44 -4.64
CA SER A 37 15.92 -20.08 -4.63
C SER A 37 17.02 -19.20 -4.05
N ARG A 38 16.78 -17.89 -3.85
CA ARG A 38 17.82 -16.96 -3.38
C ARG A 38 18.19 -17.19 -1.92
N PRO A 39 19.49 -17.22 -1.56
CA PRO A 39 19.93 -17.51 -0.21
C PRO A 39 19.30 -16.61 0.87
N ASN A 40 19.24 -15.30 0.63
CA ASN A 40 18.64 -14.33 1.54
C ASN A 40 17.13 -14.52 1.75
N ILE A 41 16.45 -15.10 0.78
CA ILE A 41 15.02 -15.44 0.92
C ILE A 41 14.88 -16.76 1.67
N ARG A 42 15.70 -17.74 1.36
CA ARG A 42 15.79 -19.01 2.09
C ARG A 42 16.06 -18.83 3.58
N GLU A 43 16.95 -17.92 3.93
CA GLU A 43 17.23 -17.56 5.33
C GLU A 43 15.98 -17.09 6.08
N ILE A 44 15.07 -16.36 5.40
CA ILE A 44 13.84 -15.83 6.00
C ILE A 44 12.73 -16.89 6.09
N ILE A 45 12.55 -17.69 5.04
CA ILE A 45 11.41 -18.63 4.93
C ILE A 45 11.76 -20.05 5.42
N GLY A 46 13.05 -20.35 5.60
CA GLY A 46 13.58 -21.68 5.91
C GLY A 46 13.93 -22.48 4.66
N ASP A 47 14.96 -23.30 4.77
CA ASP A 47 15.44 -24.12 3.63
C ASP A 47 14.47 -25.25 3.27
N GLU A 48 13.74 -25.76 4.26
CA GLU A 48 12.79 -26.88 4.13
C GLU A 48 11.33 -26.42 4.09
N PHE A 49 11.07 -25.20 3.57
CA PHE A 49 9.68 -24.73 3.45
C PHE A 49 8.91 -25.55 2.42
N GLU A 50 7.63 -25.78 2.70
CA GLU A 50 6.68 -26.42 1.80
C GLU A 50 5.55 -25.45 1.43
N ALA A 51 5.15 -25.45 0.15
CA ALA A 51 4.02 -24.67 -0.30
C ALA A 51 2.72 -25.40 0.03
N GLU A 52 1.82 -24.75 0.77
CA GLU A 52 0.53 -25.33 1.19
C GLU A 52 -0.49 -25.44 0.06
N GLY A 53 -0.18 -24.98 -1.13
CA GLY A 53 -1.10 -25.05 -2.24
C GLY A 53 -0.58 -24.39 -3.50
N ARG A 54 -1.45 -24.26 -4.50
CA ARG A 54 -1.11 -23.61 -5.76
C ARG A 54 -0.98 -22.11 -5.56
N HIS A 55 0.14 -21.53 -6.00
CA HIS A 55 0.27 -20.07 -6.06
C HIS A 55 -0.68 -19.49 -7.12
N THR A 56 -1.28 -18.36 -6.80
CA THR A 56 -2.18 -17.61 -7.66
C THR A 56 -1.69 -16.17 -7.83
N ALA A 57 -1.95 -15.58 -8.98
CA ALA A 57 -1.67 -14.16 -9.23
C ALA A 57 -2.98 -13.41 -9.43
N TRP A 58 -3.07 -12.21 -8.87
CA TRP A 58 -4.22 -11.34 -8.99
C TRP A 58 -3.79 -9.91 -9.29
N PRO A 59 -4.50 -9.18 -10.16
CA PRO A 59 -4.20 -7.78 -10.40
C PRO A 59 -4.59 -6.95 -9.17
N ILE A 60 -3.68 -6.05 -8.74
CA ILE A 60 -3.95 -5.07 -7.69
C ILE A 60 -4.36 -3.76 -8.37
N PRO A 61 -5.61 -3.31 -8.22
CA PRO A 61 -6.10 -2.10 -8.87
C PRO A 61 -5.66 -0.87 -8.07
N ALA A 62 -4.80 -0.04 -8.67
CA ALA A 62 -4.21 1.14 -8.05
C ALA A 62 -4.33 2.37 -8.97
N ARG A 63 -5.56 2.87 -9.19
CA ARG A 63 -5.89 3.96 -10.11
C ARG A 63 -7.05 4.82 -9.60
N VAL A 64 -7.12 5.05 -8.30
CA VAL A 64 -8.23 5.72 -7.63
C VAL A 64 -8.59 7.09 -8.21
N ASN A 65 -7.60 7.82 -8.74
CA ASN A 65 -7.80 9.15 -9.33
C ASN A 65 -8.34 9.15 -10.78
N SER A 66 -8.45 7.98 -11.40
CA SER A 66 -8.88 7.84 -12.80
C SER A 66 -10.04 6.85 -12.98
N MET A 67 -10.53 6.29 -11.90
CA MET A 67 -11.68 5.38 -11.90
C MET A 67 -12.93 6.06 -11.35
N PRO A 68 -14.12 5.70 -11.82
CA PRO A 68 -15.34 6.18 -11.19
C PRO A 68 -15.42 5.66 -9.75
N LEU A 69 -15.77 6.54 -8.82
CA LEU A 69 -15.95 6.20 -7.39
C LEU A 69 -17.42 5.92 -7.06
N SER A 70 -18.33 6.27 -7.97
CA SER A 70 -19.76 5.99 -7.84
C SER A 70 -20.40 5.74 -9.21
N HIS A 71 -21.55 5.04 -9.20
CA HIS A 71 -22.42 4.91 -10.36
C HIS A 71 -23.88 4.78 -9.90
N GLY A 72 -24.70 5.78 -10.20
CA GLY A 72 -26.08 5.82 -9.69
C GLY A 72 -26.10 5.71 -8.15
N PRO A 73 -26.84 4.77 -7.57
CA PRO A 73 -26.88 4.57 -6.12
C PRO A 73 -25.72 3.75 -5.55
N VAL A 74 -24.75 3.34 -6.36
CA VAL A 74 -23.64 2.48 -5.95
C VAL A 74 -22.40 3.32 -5.68
N LEU A 75 -21.76 3.12 -4.52
CA LEU A 75 -20.43 3.64 -4.18
C LEU A 75 -19.41 2.50 -4.27
N PHE A 76 -18.28 2.76 -4.93
CA PHE A 76 -17.18 1.80 -5.02
C PHE A 76 -16.17 2.07 -3.93
N THR A 77 -15.74 1.04 -3.18
CA THR A 77 -14.76 1.13 -2.10
C THR A 77 -13.62 0.12 -2.29
N GLY A 78 -12.49 0.32 -1.65
CA GLY A 78 -11.34 -0.58 -1.72
C GLY A 78 -10.91 -0.87 -3.16
N ASP A 79 -10.73 -2.14 -3.48
CA ASP A 79 -10.32 -2.60 -4.82
C ASP A 79 -11.32 -2.23 -5.92
N ALA A 80 -12.62 -2.17 -5.60
CA ALA A 80 -13.64 -1.74 -6.55
C ALA A 80 -13.48 -0.26 -6.94
N ALA A 81 -12.93 0.58 -6.04
CA ALA A 81 -12.55 1.97 -6.29
C ALA A 81 -11.12 2.10 -6.87
N ALA A 82 -10.44 0.99 -7.11
CA ALA A 82 -9.02 0.93 -7.46
C ALA A 82 -8.12 1.73 -6.49
N ALA A 83 -8.43 1.65 -5.18
CA ALA A 83 -7.86 2.49 -4.14
C ALA A 83 -6.52 1.98 -3.58
N ALA A 84 -6.02 0.81 -4.00
CA ALA A 84 -4.72 0.30 -3.53
C ALA A 84 -3.58 1.31 -3.81
N ASP A 85 -2.58 1.34 -2.93
CA ASP A 85 -1.40 2.19 -3.13
C ASP A 85 -0.55 1.69 -4.29
N THR A 86 -0.27 2.57 -5.21
CA THR A 86 0.50 2.28 -6.43
C THR A 86 1.94 1.85 -6.15
N LEU A 87 2.55 2.34 -5.06
CA LEU A 87 3.96 2.08 -4.76
C LEU A 87 4.16 0.75 -4.04
N THR A 88 3.32 0.43 -3.06
CA THR A 88 3.45 -0.76 -2.22
C THR A 88 2.51 -1.89 -2.62
N GLY A 89 1.40 -1.58 -3.30
CA GLY A 89 0.30 -2.50 -3.54
C GLY A 89 -0.57 -2.76 -2.31
N GLU A 90 -0.35 -2.02 -1.21
CA GLU A 90 -1.14 -2.13 0.00
C GLU A 90 -2.55 -1.55 -0.26
N GLY A 91 -3.58 -2.23 0.21
CA GLY A 91 -4.97 -1.87 -0.04
C GLY A 91 -5.88 -1.95 1.18
N ILE A 92 -5.41 -2.53 2.30
CA ILE A 92 -6.25 -2.76 3.48
C ILE A 92 -6.65 -1.43 4.12
N GLY A 93 -5.67 -0.55 4.34
CA GLY A 93 -5.90 0.79 4.90
C GLY A 93 -6.84 1.62 4.02
N GLN A 94 -6.62 1.60 2.71
CA GLN A 94 -7.46 2.32 1.74
C GLN A 94 -8.88 1.75 1.66
N ALA A 95 -9.02 0.42 1.77
CA ALA A 95 -10.34 -0.20 1.77
C ALA A 95 -11.15 0.21 3.00
N LEU A 96 -10.53 0.21 4.19
CA LEU A 96 -11.14 0.69 5.42
C LEU A 96 -11.49 2.19 5.33
N LEU A 97 -10.57 3.02 4.87
CA LEU A 97 -10.78 4.45 4.73
C LEU A 97 -11.95 4.75 3.77
N THR A 98 -11.93 4.18 2.57
CA THR A 98 -13.00 4.41 1.59
C THR A 98 -14.34 3.88 2.09
N GLY A 99 -14.36 2.78 2.84
CA GLY A 99 -15.56 2.26 3.51
C GLY A 99 -16.13 3.24 4.55
N ILE A 100 -15.26 3.82 5.38
CA ILE A 100 -15.64 4.84 6.37
C ILE A 100 -16.21 6.08 5.67
N LEU A 101 -15.51 6.61 4.65
CA LEU A 101 -15.95 7.79 3.91
C LEU A 101 -17.29 7.56 3.19
N ALA A 102 -17.55 6.35 2.70
CA ALA A 102 -18.83 5.98 2.12
C ALA A 102 -19.94 5.97 3.19
N GLY A 103 -19.67 5.38 4.37
CA GLY A 103 -20.59 5.40 5.51
C GLY A 103 -20.91 6.81 5.98
N GLU A 104 -19.91 7.69 6.12
CA GLU A 104 -20.11 9.10 6.49
C GLU A 104 -20.97 9.84 5.47
N ALA A 105 -20.73 9.64 4.17
CA ALA A 105 -21.53 10.25 3.11
C ALA A 105 -23.00 9.81 3.16
N LEU A 106 -23.26 8.54 3.48
CA LEU A 106 -24.62 8.00 3.65
C LEU A 106 -25.33 8.54 4.89
N LEU A 107 -24.62 8.83 5.97
CA LEU A 107 -25.19 9.35 7.21
C LEU A 107 -25.49 10.84 7.14
N GLU A 108 -24.72 11.59 6.36
CA GLU A 108 -24.82 13.05 6.32
C GLU A 108 -25.69 13.59 5.17
N GLU A 109 -25.97 12.76 4.16
CA GLU A 109 -26.76 13.16 2.99
C GLU A 109 -27.92 12.18 2.76
N ASN A 110 -29.03 12.70 2.22
CA ASN A 110 -30.25 11.92 1.99
C ASN A 110 -30.64 11.78 0.51
N GLN A 111 -29.88 12.38 -0.39
CA GLN A 111 -30.08 12.31 -1.83
C GLN A 111 -28.93 11.59 -2.51
N VAL A 112 -29.24 10.62 -3.36
CA VAL A 112 -28.23 9.77 -4.05
C VAL A 112 -27.12 10.62 -4.69
N ALA A 113 -27.48 11.66 -5.44
CA ALA A 113 -26.50 12.52 -6.09
C ALA A 113 -25.60 13.29 -5.12
N LYS A 114 -26.12 13.70 -3.96
CA LYS A 114 -25.35 14.40 -2.92
C LYS A 114 -24.43 13.42 -2.18
N ILE A 115 -24.92 12.23 -1.87
CA ILE A 115 -24.14 11.15 -1.27
C ILE A 115 -22.93 10.84 -2.16
N ALA A 116 -23.16 10.57 -3.45
CA ALA A 116 -22.09 10.29 -4.41
C ALA A 116 -21.04 11.42 -4.48
N LYS A 117 -21.50 12.66 -4.66
CA LYS A 117 -20.63 13.84 -4.73
C LYS A 117 -19.82 14.05 -3.45
N ARG A 118 -20.43 13.84 -2.28
CA ARG A 118 -19.74 13.95 -1.00
C ARG A 118 -18.66 12.88 -0.87
N TYR A 119 -19.01 11.64 -1.14
CA TYR A 119 -18.08 10.52 -1.12
C TYR A 119 -16.87 10.76 -2.03
N GLU A 120 -17.11 11.07 -3.31
CA GLU A 120 -16.06 11.34 -4.30
C GLU A 120 -15.13 12.47 -3.86
N LYS A 121 -15.70 13.55 -3.33
CA LYS A 121 -14.93 14.67 -2.78
C LYS A 121 -14.05 14.25 -1.61
N SER A 122 -14.60 13.47 -0.67
CA SER A 122 -13.87 13.00 0.50
C SER A 122 -12.71 12.06 0.10
N VAL A 123 -12.95 11.10 -0.79
CA VAL A 123 -11.90 10.22 -1.32
C VAL A 123 -10.82 11.02 -2.06
N ALA A 124 -11.20 11.99 -2.87
CA ALA A 124 -10.24 12.85 -3.58
C ALA A 124 -9.35 13.64 -2.60
N GLN A 125 -9.92 14.18 -1.54
CA GLN A 125 -9.18 14.93 -0.51
C GLN A 125 -8.21 14.04 0.28
N GLU A 126 -8.58 12.80 0.56
CA GLU A 126 -7.78 11.89 1.37
C GLU A 126 -6.73 11.12 0.56
N LEU A 127 -7.05 10.66 -0.66
CA LEU A 127 -6.19 9.71 -1.38
C LEU A 127 -5.49 10.28 -2.61
N PHE A 128 -6.04 11.30 -3.30
CA PHE A 128 -5.48 11.69 -4.61
C PHE A 128 -4.06 12.26 -4.51
N SER A 129 -3.76 13.07 -3.49
CA SER A 129 -2.42 13.62 -3.31
C SER A 129 -1.39 12.52 -3.01
N ASP A 130 -1.78 11.54 -2.18
CA ASP A 130 -0.91 10.42 -1.83
C ASP A 130 -0.70 9.49 -3.03
N HIS A 131 -1.74 9.24 -3.81
CA HIS A 131 -1.65 8.47 -5.05
C HIS A 131 -0.72 9.14 -6.09
N GLN A 132 -0.85 10.44 -6.28
CA GLN A 132 0.03 11.21 -7.17
C GLN A 132 1.50 11.12 -6.72
N MET A 133 1.76 11.27 -5.42
CA MET A 133 3.11 11.13 -4.87
C MET A 133 3.64 9.70 -5.07
N SER A 134 2.83 8.68 -4.84
CA SER A 134 3.19 7.28 -5.08
C SER A 134 3.58 7.02 -6.53
N LEU A 135 2.87 7.59 -7.50
CA LEU A 135 3.23 7.52 -8.93
C LEU A 135 4.60 8.17 -9.23
N VAL A 136 4.87 9.34 -8.65
CA VAL A 136 6.17 10.02 -8.81
C VAL A 136 7.29 9.19 -8.21
N LEU A 137 7.09 8.68 -6.99
CA LEU A 137 8.07 7.82 -6.31
C LEU A 137 8.31 6.51 -7.07
N GLN A 138 7.28 5.88 -7.58
CA GLN A 138 7.39 4.68 -8.40
C GLN A 138 8.28 4.93 -9.63
N LYS A 139 8.08 6.07 -10.32
CA LYS A 139 8.92 6.46 -11.45
C LYS A 139 10.37 6.73 -11.05
N ILE A 140 10.62 7.39 -9.93
CA ILE A 140 11.97 7.66 -9.41
C ILE A 140 12.64 6.34 -9.01
N LEU A 141 11.95 5.52 -8.23
CA LEU A 141 12.47 4.26 -7.70
C LEU A 141 12.58 3.14 -8.75
N SER A 142 12.01 3.30 -9.93
CA SER A 142 12.29 2.40 -11.06
C SER A 142 13.74 2.51 -11.55
N HIS A 143 14.45 3.59 -11.18
CA HIS A 143 15.85 3.78 -11.55
C HIS A 143 16.78 3.16 -10.48
N PRO A 144 17.68 2.20 -10.82
CA PRO A 144 18.48 1.46 -9.82
C PRO A 144 19.34 2.33 -8.90
N LYS A 145 19.89 3.44 -9.42
CA LYS A 145 20.70 4.38 -8.62
C LYS A 145 19.84 5.12 -7.58
N ALA A 146 18.64 5.54 -7.96
CA ALA A 146 17.70 6.20 -7.05
C ALA A 146 17.24 5.24 -5.93
N THR A 147 16.93 4.00 -6.27
CA THR A 147 16.58 2.96 -5.28
C THR A 147 17.71 2.70 -4.30
N ARG A 148 18.96 2.56 -4.77
CA ARG A 148 20.12 2.38 -3.89
C ARG A 148 20.31 3.58 -2.96
N CYS A 149 20.20 4.80 -3.48
CA CYS A 149 20.29 6.02 -2.68
C CYS A 149 19.20 6.09 -1.62
N ALA A 150 17.94 5.84 -1.98
CA ALA A 150 16.81 5.83 -1.06
C ALA A 150 16.99 4.79 0.06
N LEU A 151 17.42 3.57 -0.27
CA LEU A 151 17.69 2.52 0.70
C LEU A 151 18.88 2.89 1.61
N SER A 152 19.96 3.46 1.07
CA SER A 152 21.10 3.91 1.86
C SER A 152 20.69 4.97 2.89
N ILE A 153 19.88 5.95 2.49
CA ILE A 153 19.34 6.97 3.41
C ILE A 153 18.41 6.33 4.45
N ALA A 154 17.48 5.49 4.01
CA ALA A 154 16.50 4.84 4.88
C ALA A 154 17.17 3.95 5.96
N THR A 155 18.31 3.34 5.63
CA THR A 155 19.02 2.42 6.54
C THR A 155 20.14 3.08 7.34
N SER A 156 20.45 4.36 7.10
CA SER A 156 21.61 5.06 7.69
C SER A 156 21.55 5.16 9.22
N THR A 157 20.37 5.35 9.80
CA THR A 157 20.18 5.40 11.26
C THR A 157 18.94 4.61 11.69
N LYS A 158 18.85 4.28 12.98
CA LYS A 158 17.63 3.65 13.55
C LYS A 158 16.41 4.58 13.37
N TRP A 159 16.58 5.88 13.52
CA TRP A 159 15.53 6.86 13.36
C TRP A 159 15.02 6.92 11.90
N THR A 160 15.91 7.02 10.90
CA THR A 160 15.54 7.04 9.49
C THR A 160 14.84 5.76 9.08
N ARG A 161 15.32 4.60 9.55
CA ARG A 161 14.70 3.30 9.28
C ARG A 161 13.27 3.22 9.80
N ASN A 162 13.06 3.59 11.07
CA ASN A 162 11.73 3.56 11.67
C ASN A 162 10.75 4.52 10.98
N ASN A 163 11.20 5.75 10.68
CA ASN A 163 10.34 6.71 9.98
C ASN A 163 10.09 6.34 8.51
N PHE A 164 11.05 5.68 7.85
CA PHE A 164 10.86 5.16 6.51
C PHE A 164 9.79 4.06 6.48
N VAL A 165 9.84 3.11 7.42
CA VAL A 165 8.82 2.06 7.56
C VAL A 165 7.45 2.66 7.81
N ARG A 166 7.33 3.61 8.74
CA ARG A 166 6.08 4.32 9.04
C ARG A 166 5.53 5.06 7.83
N TRP A 167 6.39 5.70 7.05
CA TRP A 167 6.01 6.38 5.83
C TRP A 167 5.58 5.40 4.73
N MET A 168 6.24 4.26 4.62
CA MET A 168 5.90 3.22 3.64
C MET A 168 4.56 2.53 3.93
N PHE A 169 4.20 2.36 5.20
CA PHE A 169 2.96 1.72 5.63
C PHE A 169 1.89 2.71 6.13
N GLU A 170 1.99 3.96 5.70
CA GLU A 170 0.95 4.99 5.81
C GLU A 170 0.61 5.49 7.22
N ASP A 171 1.50 5.32 8.20
CA ASP A 171 1.41 6.10 9.44
C ASP A 171 1.49 7.61 9.15
N TYR A 172 2.05 7.98 8.00
CA TYR A 172 2.13 9.36 7.48
C TYR A 172 1.48 9.45 6.09
N PRO A 173 0.89 10.62 5.75
CA PRO A 173 0.52 10.89 4.37
C PRO A 173 1.71 10.74 3.43
N ARG A 174 1.54 10.05 2.29
CA ARG A 174 2.60 9.95 1.27
C ARG A 174 3.07 11.31 0.79
N ALA A 175 2.12 12.17 0.54
CA ALA A 175 2.33 13.55 0.11
C ALA A 175 2.56 14.49 1.29
N LEU A 176 3.30 14.06 2.32
CA LEU A 176 3.50 14.77 3.58
C LEU A 176 3.78 16.27 3.39
N LEU A 177 4.67 16.64 2.45
CA LEU A 177 5.04 18.02 2.18
C LEU A 177 3.91 18.85 1.56
N PHE A 178 2.95 18.20 0.89
CA PHE A 178 1.87 18.85 0.14
C PHE A 178 0.52 18.78 0.86
N THR A 179 0.46 18.11 2.01
CA THR A 179 -0.78 17.95 2.78
C THR A 179 -0.64 18.41 4.23
N PRO A 180 -0.29 19.69 4.50
CA PRO A 180 -0.07 20.19 5.86
C PRO A 180 -1.31 20.08 6.76
N LYS A 181 -2.51 20.12 6.18
CA LYS A 181 -3.78 19.95 6.93
C LYS A 181 -3.94 18.55 7.55
N ARG A 182 -3.25 17.54 7.01
CA ARG A 182 -3.25 16.15 7.52
C ARG A 182 -2.16 15.90 8.58
N TRP A 183 -1.35 16.90 8.91
CA TRP A 183 -0.31 16.77 9.92
C TRP A 183 -0.93 16.68 11.31
N LYS A 184 -0.65 15.59 12.00
CA LYS A 184 -1.03 15.42 13.41
C LYS A 184 0.09 15.93 14.30
N LYS A 185 -0.26 16.58 15.43
CA LYS A 185 0.72 17.04 16.42
C LYS A 185 1.58 15.87 16.91
N GLY A 186 2.90 16.01 16.82
CA GLY A 186 3.84 14.95 17.22
C GLY A 186 4.10 13.86 16.15
N ILE A 187 3.73 14.08 14.89
CA ILE A 187 3.89 13.10 13.78
C ILE A 187 5.29 12.48 13.72
N PHE A 188 6.36 13.24 13.99
CA PHE A 188 7.74 12.74 13.99
C PHE A 188 8.24 12.21 15.35
N ARG A 189 7.44 12.35 16.42
CA ARG A 189 7.83 11.98 17.80
C ARG A 189 7.05 10.79 18.34
N ARG A 190 5.91 10.45 17.78
CA ARG A 190 5.12 9.29 18.23
C ARG A 190 5.79 8.02 17.77
N LEU A 191 5.91 7.08 18.67
CA LEU A 191 6.12 5.69 18.35
C LEU A 191 4.90 5.24 17.52
N GLY A 192 5.09 4.67 16.34
CA GLY A 192 3.97 4.31 15.45
C GLY A 192 2.97 3.34 16.09
N ALA A 193 1.85 3.10 15.42
CA ALA A 193 0.74 2.25 15.90
C ALA A 193 1.15 0.85 16.39
N TYR A 194 2.34 0.39 16.03
CA TYR A 194 2.86 -0.93 16.40
C TYR A 194 3.56 -0.97 17.77
N THR A 195 3.90 0.17 18.36
CA THR A 195 4.62 0.23 19.64
C THR A 195 3.71 0.37 20.85
N ASP A 196 2.46 0.81 20.65
CA ASP A 196 1.48 0.93 21.72
C ASP A 196 0.91 -0.43 22.19
N ARG A 197 1.28 -1.54 21.53
CA ARG A 197 0.82 -2.90 21.83
C ARG A 197 1.79 -3.76 22.67
N VAL A 198 2.95 -3.24 23.03
CA VAL A 198 3.98 -4.01 23.75
C VAL A 198 3.96 -3.76 25.28
N GLU A 199 3.07 -2.92 25.77
CA GLU A 199 2.95 -2.56 27.20
C GLU A 199 1.62 -3.00 27.83
N HIS A 200 1.05 -4.16 27.38
CA HIS A 200 -0.06 -4.78 28.11
C HIS A 200 0.10 -6.30 28.20
#